data_08ce105ab63c94d545d13983af53f76e
#
_entry.id   08ce105ab63c94d545d13983af53f76e
#
_cell.length_a   1.000
_cell.length_b   1.000
_cell.length_c   1.000
_cell.angle_alpha   90.00
_cell.angle_beta   90.00
_cell.angle_gamma   90.00
#
_symmetry.space_group_name_H-M   'P 1'
#
loop_
_entity.id
_entity.type
_entity.pdbx_description
1 polymer ?
#
loop_
_entity_poly.entity_id
_entity_poly.type
_entity_poly.pdbx_seq_one_letter_code
_entity_poly.pdbx_strand_id
1 'polypeptide(L)'
;MKFNTTQICINCPWPTTAAGFAQQTFIVEEYHDDVHARIFGFEDDNRIIYLISCDNLGLPQSVHDTVTEILNKNSEKPVSVAISATHTHFAPSPRGDGRYSEYLGPVLAEACRSLELIEGNYEIGYQCVPFDEVGRSRITGHTAEVLLQPIWIIKDGIKVGCLMTHNVHPTIMHGNTPFFSAEYPGYVIKKLTEMHPETAFTFMQGADGDISTRFTRTTQDYEGVKYLGDKLVNKMEELYNAELNLSPLTALDYECEILPLEHTFEEIDISHLPDNLSPREIETIHIGAKVRENLASKLDTLPKEILISVVRLGKYNLVFAPNELFSYYIKAINKEHSVLIGYSNGYRPYVSGIEDNFITYETFTDTLTKETKHNYFNLLKKYGE
;
A
#
# COMPACT_ATOMS: atom_id res chain seq x y z
N MET A 1 9.32 -22.06 14.20
CA MET A 1 9.04 -20.97 13.22
C MET A 1 10.14 -20.91 12.18
N LYS A 2 9.79 -20.78 10.90
CA LYS A 2 10.78 -20.47 9.86
C LYS A 2 10.49 -19.09 9.28
N PHE A 3 11.52 -18.37 8.90
CA PHE A 3 11.43 -17.05 8.30
C PHE A 3 12.61 -16.81 7.36
N ASN A 4 12.38 -16.13 6.27
CA ASN A 4 13.40 -15.53 5.42
C ASN A 4 12.78 -14.49 4.48
N THR A 5 13.63 -13.75 3.79
CA THR A 5 13.22 -12.69 2.86
C THR A 5 13.98 -12.79 1.55
N THR A 6 13.39 -12.28 0.49
CA THR A 6 14.06 -12.06 -0.78
C THR A 6 13.54 -10.79 -1.45
N GLN A 7 14.34 -10.22 -2.33
CA GLN A 7 13.97 -9.10 -3.19
C GLN A 7 14.28 -9.48 -4.64
N ILE A 8 13.36 -9.19 -5.54
CA ILE A 8 13.52 -9.37 -6.97
C ILE A 8 13.22 -8.07 -7.71
N CYS A 9 13.92 -7.82 -8.81
CA CYS A 9 13.57 -6.74 -9.72
C CYS A 9 12.33 -7.14 -10.53
N ILE A 10 11.36 -6.21 -10.61
CA ILE A 10 10.12 -6.37 -11.37
C ILE A 10 9.98 -5.34 -12.47
N ASN A 11 11.08 -4.81 -12.99
CA ASN A 11 11.07 -3.94 -14.16
C ASN A 11 10.31 -4.60 -15.31
N CYS A 12 9.46 -3.84 -15.99
CA CYS A 12 8.77 -4.32 -17.18
C CYS A 12 9.79 -4.53 -18.32
N PRO A 13 9.89 -5.71 -18.93
CA PRO A 13 10.90 -5.99 -19.96
C PRO A 13 10.56 -5.42 -21.34
N TRP A 14 9.54 -4.58 -21.44
CA TRP A 14 9.14 -3.84 -22.66
C TRP A 14 8.69 -2.43 -22.32
N PRO A 15 8.76 -1.50 -23.29
CA PRO A 15 8.23 -0.14 -23.13
C PRO A 15 6.74 -0.16 -22.78
N THR A 16 6.35 0.63 -21.80
CA THR A 16 4.96 0.71 -21.35
C THR A 16 4.63 2.07 -20.74
N THR A 17 3.39 2.32 -20.37
CA THR A 17 2.99 3.54 -19.68
C THR A 17 3.23 3.41 -18.18
N ALA A 18 3.50 4.53 -17.50
CA ALA A 18 3.35 4.58 -16.05
C ALA A 18 1.86 4.65 -15.67
N ALA A 19 1.57 4.36 -14.40
CA ALA A 19 0.22 4.47 -13.84
C ALA A 19 0.20 5.42 -12.65
N GLY A 20 -0.94 6.11 -12.44
CA GLY A 20 -1.19 6.94 -11.26
C GLY A 20 -1.72 8.33 -11.61
N PHE A 21 -1.10 9.04 -12.52
CA PHE A 21 -1.62 10.33 -12.98
C PHE A 21 -2.53 10.17 -14.19
N ALA A 22 -3.72 10.78 -14.14
CA ALA A 22 -4.72 10.68 -15.23
C ALA A 22 -4.22 11.18 -16.60
N GLN A 23 -3.16 11.98 -16.61
CA GLN A 23 -2.57 12.59 -17.82
C GLN A 23 -1.33 11.82 -18.34
N GLN A 24 -0.88 10.78 -17.67
CA GLN A 24 0.26 9.94 -18.11
C GLN A 24 -0.17 8.98 -19.21
N THR A 25 -0.06 9.41 -20.46
CA THR A 25 -0.42 8.60 -21.64
C THR A 25 0.79 8.28 -22.52
N PHE A 26 1.98 8.75 -22.16
CA PHE A 26 3.21 8.53 -22.92
C PHE A 26 3.91 7.23 -22.51
N ILE A 27 4.65 6.65 -23.45
CA ILE A 27 5.45 5.45 -23.22
C ILE A 27 6.72 5.83 -22.45
N VAL A 28 7.06 5.02 -21.46
CA VAL A 28 8.29 5.13 -20.65
C VAL A 28 9.13 3.88 -20.89
N GLU A 29 10.42 4.05 -21.05
CA GLU A 29 11.39 2.97 -21.28
C GLU A 29 12.51 2.98 -20.24
N GLU A 30 12.83 4.16 -19.70
CA GLU A 30 13.95 4.37 -18.80
C GLU A 30 13.56 4.17 -17.34
N TYR A 31 14.49 3.68 -16.55
CA TYR A 31 14.40 3.55 -15.10
C TYR A 31 15.44 4.46 -14.47
N HIS A 32 15.00 5.36 -13.59
CA HIS A 32 15.91 6.11 -12.72
C HIS A 32 16.46 5.20 -11.62
N ASP A 33 15.59 4.38 -11.05
CA ASP A 33 15.86 3.33 -10.08
C ASP A 33 14.95 2.14 -10.36
N ASP A 34 15.47 0.94 -10.13
CA ASP A 34 14.72 -0.29 -10.35
C ASP A 34 13.51 -0.39 -9.43
N VAL A 35 12.41 -0.92 -9.95
CA VAL A 35 11.24 -1.29 -9.14
C VAL A 35 11.36 -2.74 -8.70
N HIS A 36 11.02 -3.00 -7.43
CA HIS A 36 11.23 -4.31 -6.80
C HIS A 36 9.95 -4.88 -6.22
N ALA A 37 9.90 -6.20 -6.14
CA ALA A 37 9.06 -6.92 -5.20
C ALA A 37 9.90 -7.44 -4.04
N ARG A 38 9.44 -7.21 -2.81
CA ARG A 38 10.08 -7.65 -1.57
C ARG A 38 9.17 -8.64 -0.89
N ILE A 39 9.69 -9.82 -0.63
CA ILE A 39 8.94 -10.99 -0.16
C ILE A 39 9.44 -11.37 1.23
N PHE A 40 8.54 -11.43 2.18
CA PHE A 40 8.74 -11.92 3.53
C PHE A 40 7.98 -13.23 3.68
N GLY A 41 8.69 -14.33 3.84
CA GLY A 41 8.12 -15.67 3.98
C GLY A 41 8.17 -16.14 5.43
N PHE A 42 7.06 -16.68 5.91
CA PHE A 42 6.89 -17.23 7.24
C PHE A 42 6.31 -18.64 7.15
N GLU A 43 6.77 -19.56 7.99
CA GLU A 43 6.20 -20.91 8.08
C GLU A 43 6.15 -21.36 9.54
N ASP A 44 4.99 -21.85 9.95
CA ASP A 44 4.83 -22.60 11.19
C ASP A 44 4.42 -24.06 10.90
N ASP A 45 3.99 -24.80 11.91
CA ASP A 45 3.59 -26.20 11.74
C ASP A 45 2.34 -26.36 10.86
N ASN A 46 1.50 -25.32 10.74
CA ASN A 46 0.18 -25.39 10.13
C ASN A 46 0.10 -24.76 8.75
N ARG A 47 0.92 -23.74 8.45
CA ARG A 47 0.79 -22.93 7.22
C ARG A 47 2.08 -22.24 6.80
N ILE A 48 2.07 -21.76 5.56
CA ILE A 48 3.05 -20.84 5.02
C ILE A 48 2.34 -19.53 4.71
N ILE A 49 2.97 -18.38 5.01
CA ILE A 49 2.47 -17.05 4.67
C ILE A 49 3.55 -16.29 3.93
N TYR A 50 3.19 -15.72 2.78
CA TYR A 50 4.03 -14.76 2.06
C TYR A 50 3.40 -13.38 2.10
N LEU A 51 4.17 -12.41 2.61
CA LEU A 51 3.87 -10.98 2.52
C LEU A 51 4.73 -10.39 1.41
N ILE A 52 4.09 -9.84 0.39
CA ILE A 52 4.76 -9.32 -0.81
C ILE A 52 4.44 -7.85 -0.94
N SER A 53 5.45 -7.01 -1.00
CA SER A 53 5.31 -5.58 -1.34
C SER A 53 5.94 -5.31 -2.69
N CYS A 54 5.19 -4.70 -3.60
CA CYS A 54 5.63 -4.38 -4.95
C CYS A 54 5.74 -2.86 -5.13
N ASP A 55 6.85 -2.39 -5.69
CA ASP A 55 6.97 -1.00 -6.15
C ASP A 55 6.08 -0.80 -7.38
N ASN A 56 4.81 -0.51 -7.13
CA ASN A 56 3.79 -0.34 -8.15
C ASN A 56 2.66 0.57 -7.62
N LEU A 57 1.80 1.07 -8.50
CA LEU A 57 0.63 1.84 -8.11
C LEU A 57 -0.37 0.99 -7.33
N GLY A 58 -0.63 -0.22 -7.78
CA GLY A 58 -1.58 -1.18 -7.22
C GLY A 58 -1.77 -2.32 -8.19
N LEU A 59 -1.80 -3.54 -7.72
CA LEU A 59 -1.89 -4.73 -8.56
C LEU A 59 -3.34 -5.21 -8.66
N PRO A 60 -3.81 -5.67 -9.84
CA PRO A 60 -5.14 -6.26 -9.95
C PRO A 60 -5.21 -7.58 -9.17
N GLN A 61 -6.40 -7.91 -8.69
CA GLN A 61 -6.66 -9.13 -7.91
C GLN A 61 -6.19 -10.40 -8.63
N SER A 62 -6.24 -10.43 -9.98
CA SER A 62 -5.77 -11.55 -10.76
C SER A 62 -4.29 -11.91 -10.52
N VAL A 63 -3.44 -10.95 -10.15
CA VAL A 63 -2.04 -11.24 -9.76
C VAL A 63 -2.02 -12.01 -8.44
N HIS A 64 -2.77 -11.55 -7.43
CA HIS A 64 -2.91 -12.25 -6.15
C HIS A 64 -3.43 -13.68 -6.33
N ASP A 65 -4.49 -13.84 -7.13
CA ASP A 65 -5.14 -15.13 -7.40
C ASP A 65 -4.17 -16.08 -8.11
N THR A 66 -3.44 -15.59 -9.11
CA THR A 66 -2.42 -16.38 -9.83
C THR A 66 -1.30 -16.84 -8.89
N VAL A 67 -0.76 -15.95 -8.05
CA VAL A 67 0.29 -16.32 -7.09
C VAL A 67 -0.22 -17.36 -6.10
N THR A 68 -1.42 -17.14 -5.55
CA THR A 68 -2.04 -18.03 -4.57
C THR A 68 -2.32 -19.41 -5.16
N GLU A 69 -2.86 -19.49 -6.38
CA GLU A 69 -3.12 -20.75 -7.08
C GLU A 69 -1.82 -21.52 -7.34
N ILE A 70 -0.81 -20.85 -7.91
CA ILE A 70 0.48 -21.48 -8.22
C ILE A 70 1.13 -22.03 -6.97
N LEU A 71 1.13 -21.29 -5.86
CA LEU A 71 1.79 -21.71 -4.63
C LEU A 71 1.07 -22.87 -3.92
N ASN A 72 -0.26 -22.89 -3.96
CA ASN A 72 -1.03 -23.97 -3.34
C ASN A 72 -1.06 -25.26 -4.15
N LYS A 73 -0.79 -25.25 -5.46
CA LYS A 73 -0.98 -26.39 -6.37
C LYS A 73 -0.24 -27.68 -5.96
N ASN A 74 0.93 -27.56 -5.29
CA ASN A 74 1.73 -28.70 -4.87
C ASN A 74 2.27 -28.51 -3.44
N SER A 75 1.67 -27.66 -2.63
CA SER A 75 2.08 -27.42 -1.25
C SER A 75 1.47 -28.45 -0.33
N GLU A 76 2.25 -28.99 0.59
CA GLU A 76 1.78 -29.89 1.66
C GLU A 76 1.02 -29.14 2.75
N LYS A 77 1.30 -27.84 2.93
CA LYS A 77 0.63 -26.95 3.87
C LYS A 77 -0.17 -25.89 3.14
N PRO A 78 -1.25 -25.36 3.71
CA PRO A 78 -1.93 -24.19 3.15
C PRO A 78 -0.96 -23.01 3.00
N VAL A 79 -0.93 -22.39 1.81
CA VAL A 79 -0.16 -21.19 1.54
C VAL A 79 -1.11 -20.03 1.45
N SER A 80 -0.91 -19.03 2.29
CA SER A 80 -1.62 -17.75 2.26
C SER A 80 -0.71 -16.66 1.72
N VAL A 81 -1.26 -15.75 0.93
CA VAL A 81 -0.51 -14.67 0.30
C VAL A 81 -1.21 -13.34 0.60
N ALA A 82 -0.45 -12.33 0.96
CA ALA A 82 -0.90 -10.95 0.96
C ALA A 82 0.07 -10.13 0.10
N ILE A 83 -0.46 -9.51 -0.97
CA ILE A 83 0.29 -8.67 -1.90
C ILE A 83 -0.17 -7.24 -1.71
N SER A 84 0.76 -6.33 -1.40
CA SER A 84 0.51 -4.90 -1.35
C SER A 84 1.37 -4.15 -2.37
N ALA A 85 0.98 -2.92 -2.69
CA ALA A 85 1.79 -2.01 -3.50
C ALA A 85 2.30 -0.84 -2.65
N THR A 86 3.48 -0.31 -2.99
CA THR A 86 4.00 0.92 -2.37
C THR A 86 3.27 2.17 -2.85
N HIS A 87 2.42 2.01 -3.87
CA HIS A 87 1.64 3.06 -4.51
C HIS A 87 2.47 4.11 -5.25
N THR A 88 3.70 3.79 -5.68
CA THR A 88 4.44 4.70 -6.55
C THR A 88 3.68 4.98 -7.85
N HIS A 89 3.58 6.26 -8.23
CA HIS A 89 2.95 6.71 -9.47
C HIS A 89 3.91 6.66 -10.67
N PHE A 90 5.10 6.09 -10.49
CA PHE A 90 6.17 6.05 -11.48
C PHE A 90 6.64 4.62 -11.76
N ALA A 91 5.75 3.64 -11.67
CA ALA A 91 6.02 2.26 -12.02
C ALA A 91 5.24 1.83 -13.28
N PRO A 92 5.64 0.73 -13.94
CA PRO A 92 4.90 0.17 -15.06
C PRO A 92 3.43 -0.07 -14.75
N SER A 93 2.54 0.33 -15.65
CA SER A 93 1.10 0.21 -15.45
C SER A 93 0.65 -1.25 -15.42
N PRO A 94 0.04 -1.73 -14.33
CA PRO A 94 -0.48 -3.08 -14.26
C PRO A 94 -1.83 -3.23 -14.97
N ARG A 95 -2.45 -2.11 -15.34
CA ARG A 95 -3.77 -2.08 -16.00
C ARG A 95 -3.69 -1.99 -17.52
N GLY A 96 -2.63 -1.44 -18.08
CA GLY A 96 -2.43 -1.18 -19.50
C GLY A 96 -3.12 -2.20 -20.44
N ASP A 97 -2.34 -3.01 -21.15
CA ASP A 97 -2.80 -4.12 -21.98
C ASP A 97 -2.95 -5.47 -21.21
N GLY A 98 -2.76 -5.46 -19.90
CA GLY A 98 -2.80 -6.64 -19.03
C GLY A 98 -1.53 -7.49 -19.02
N ARG A 99 -0.65 -7.33 -20.00
CA ARG A 99 0.57 -8.17 -20.17
C ARG A 99 1.50 -8.13 -18.95
N TYR A 100 1.66 -6.95 -18.35
CA TYR A 100 2.54 -6.81 -17.19
C TYR A 100 2.00 -7.55 -15.97
N SER A 101 0.69 -7.52 -15.75
CA SER A 101 0.05 -8.29 -14.67
C SER A 101 0.15 -9.80 -14.91
N GLU A 102 -0.03 -10.25 -16.16
CA GLU A 102 0.13 -11.65 -16.54
C GLU A 102 1.59 -12.13 -16.34
N TYR A 103 2.56 -11.26 -16.59
CA TYR A 103 3.98 -11.52 -16.36
C TYR A 103 4.31 -11.60 -14.86
N LEU A 104 3.78 -10.68 -14.04
CA LEU A 104 4.13 -10.58 -12.63
C LEU A 104 3.69 -11.78 -11.78
N GLY A 105 2.49 -12.31 -11.98
CA GLY A 105 1.97 -13.39 -11.17
C GLY A 105 2.90 -14.61 -11.08
N PRO A 106 3.29 -15.22 -12.22
CA PRO A 106 4.26 -16.34 -12.23
C PRO A 106 5.64 -15.97 -11.66
N VAL A 107 6.13 -14.76 -11.92
CA VAL A 107 7.45 -14.29 -11.43
C VAL A 107 7.46 -14.20 -9.91
N LEU A 108 6.42 -13.62 -9.31
CA LEU A 108 6.27 -13.53 -7.86
C LEU A 108 6.12 -14.92 -7.22
N ALA A 109 5.33 -15.80 -7.83
CA ALA A 109 5.16 -17.16 -7.32
C ALA A 109 6.48 -17.96 -7.35
N GLU A 110 7.27 -17.82 -8.40
CA GLU A 110 8.58 -18.48 -8.50
C GLU A 110 9.57 -17.93 -7.46
N ALA A 111 9.58 -16.62 -7.22
CA ALA A 111 10.40 -16.01 -6.19
C ALA A 111 10.02 -16.52 -4.77
N CYS A 112 8.72 -16.70 -4.50
CA CYS A 112 8.25 -17.31 -3.25
C CYS A 112 8.72 -18.76 -3.11
N ARG A 113 8.60 -19.57 -4.18
CA ARG A 113 9.03 -20.98 -4.17
C ARG A 113 10.53 -21.16 -3.97
N SER A 114 11.32 -20.26 -4.55
CA SER A 114 12.79 -20.29 -4.47
C SER A 114 13.31 -19.78 -3.14
N LEU A 115 12.45 -19.20 -2.29
CA LEU A 115 12.84 -18.67 -0.99
C LEU A 115 12.96 -19.80 0.02
N GLU A 116 14.19 -20.13 0.42
CA GLU A 116 14.47 -21.08 1.50
C GLU A 116 14.13 -20.43 2.86
N LEU A 117 13.14 -20.97 3.57
CA LEU A 117 12.74 -20.51 4.89
C LEU A 117 13.60 -21.16 5.98
N ILE A 118 14.24 -20.32 6.79
CA ILE A 118 15.25 -20.71 7.78
C ILE A 118 14.60 -20.90 9.14
N GLU A 119 14.76 -22.09 9.74
CA GLU A 119 14.27 -22.37 11.08
C GLU A 119 15.02 -21.56 12.15
N GLY A 120 14.30 -21.13 13.18
CA GLY A 120 14.88 -20.36 14.28
C GLY A 120 13.88 -19.94 15.32
N ASN A 121 14.42 -19.35 16.40
CA ASN A 121 13.64 -18.67 17.42
C ASN A 121 13.54 -17.19 17.02
N TYR A 122 12.36 -16.81 16.56
CA TYR A 122 12.10 -15.44 16.15
C TYR A 122 11.26 -14.73 17.20
N GLU A 123 11.56 -13.46 17.37
CA GLU A 123 10.76 -12.52 18.15
C GLU A 123 10.22 -11.43 17.23
N ILE A 124 9.16 -10.79 17.66
CA ILE A 124 8.51 -9.72 16.93
C ILE A 124 8.31 -8.50 17.84
N GLY A 125 8.59 -7.32 17.32
CA GLY A 125 8.35 -6.04 17.98
C GLY A 125 7.63 -5.08 17.06
N TYR A 126 6.91 -4.14 17.63
CA TYR A 126 6.12 -3.17 16.88
C TYR A 126 6.20 -1.79 17.52
N GLN A 127 6.20 -0.78 16.68
CA GLN A 127 6.09 0.62 17.08
C GLN A 127 5.04 1.32 16.23
N CYS A 128 4.36 2.30 16.83
CA CYS A 128 3.42 3.16 16.13
C CYS A 128 3.66 4.60 16.61
N VAL A 129 4.07 5.46 15.70
CA VAL A 129 4.36 6.86 16.02
C VAL A 129 3.69 7.80 15.02
N PRO A 130 3.17 8.95 15.46
CA PRO A 130 2.79 10.03 14.56
C PRO A 130 4.02 10.56 13.83
N PHE A 131 3.92 10.72 12.49
CA PHE A 131 5.01 11.26 11.68
C PHE A 131 4.47 11.94 10.41
N ASP A 132 4.25 13.25 10.46
CA ASP A 132 3.66 14.07 9.40
C ASP A 132 4.66 14.92 8.59
N GLU A 133 5.97 14.67 8.77
CA GLU A 133 7.01 15.45 8.10
C GLU A 133 7.14 15.14 6.59
N VAL A 134 6.70 13.95 6.17
CA VAL A 134 6.69 13.54 4.75
C VAL A 134 5.42 13.99 4.05
N GLY A 135 4.29 13.96 4.75
CA GLY A 135 3.00 14.32 4.15
C GLY A 135 1.95 14.73 5.17
N ARG A 136 0.91 15.39 4.66
CA ARG A 136 -0.23 15.90 5.44
C ARG A 136 -1.51 15.75 4.64
N SER A 137 -2.65 16.01 5.28
CA SER A 137 -3.92 16.06 4.55
C SER A 137 -3.81 16.91 3.29
N ARG A 138 -4.31 16.37 2.18
CA ARG A 138 -4.42 17.09 0.90
C ARG A 138 -5.68 17.94 0.82
N ILE A 139 -6.61 17.79 1.79
CA ILE A 139 -7.90 18.46 1.84
C ILE A 139 -7.75 19.73 2.67
N THR A 140 -8.02 20.88 2.06
CA THR A 140 -7.92 22.19 2.71
C THR A 140 -8.82 22.28 3.94
N GLY A 141 -8.24 22.63 5.09
CA GLY A 141 -8.97 22.75 6.36
C GLY A 141 -9.22 21.42 7.08
N HIS A 142 -8.76 20.30 6.54
CA HIS A 142 -8.84 18.99 7.18
C HIS A 142 -7.49 18.54 7.75
N THR A 143 -7.53 17.84 8.87
CA THR A 143 -6.35 17.19 9.47
C THR A 143 -6.50 15.68 9.39
N ALA A 144 -5.46 15.01 8.89
CA ALA A 144 -5.39 13.58 8.81
C ALA A 144 -4.38 13.03 9.83
N GLU A 145 -4.62 11.83 10.33
CA GLU A 145 -3.66 11.12 11.17
C GLU A 145 -2.58 10.49 10.30
N VAL A 146 -1.33 10.91 10.46
CA VAL A 146 -0.18 10.38 9.71
C VAL A 146 0.67 9.55 10.66
N LEU A 147 0.81 8.26 10.33
CA LEU A 147 1.48 7.27 11.17
C LEU A 147 2.67 6.64 10.46
N LEU A 148 3.68 6.30 11.23
CA LEU A 148 4.77 5.41 10.85
C LEU A 148 4.75 4.20 11.78
N GLN A 149 4.65 2.99 11.20
CA GLN A 149 4.37 1.77 11.92
C GLN A 149 5.31 0.63 11.47
N PRO A 150 6.56 0.55 11.99
CA PRO A 150 7.44 -0.57 11.71
C PRO A 150 7.10 -1.77 12.59
N ILE A 151 7.08 -2.96 11.96
CA ILE A 151 7.07 -4.27 12.61
C ILE A 151 8.45 -4.89 12.38
N TRP A 152 9.12 -5.25 13.46
CA TRP A 152 10.46 -5.80 13.45
C TRP A 152 10.45 -7.30 13.68
N ILE A 153 11.20 -8.05 12.88
CA ILE A 153 11.47 -9.46 13.08
C ILE A 153 12.90 -9.59 13.58
N ILE A 154 13.05 -10.22 14.75
CA ILE A 154 14.32 -10.33 15.45
C ILE A 154 14.71 -11.81 15.55
N LYS A 155 15.97 -12.11 15.31
CA LYS A 155 16.58 -13.41 15.54
C LYS A 155 17.88 -13.24 16.32
N ASP A 156 18.00 -13.92 17.46
CA ASP A 156 19.21 -13.87 18.30
C ASP A 156 19.63 -12.42 18.66
N GLY A 157 18.66 -11.53 18.90
CA GLY A 157 18.87 -10.12 19.24
C GLY A 157 19.18 -9.21 18.05
N ILE A 158 19.24 -9.75 16.82
CA ILE A 158 19.49 -8.98 15.59
C ILE A 158 18.18 -8.74 14.86
N LYS A 159 17.92 -7.51 14.42
CA LYS A 159 16.81 -7.19 13.53
C LYS A 159 17.10 -7.75 12.14
N VAL A 160 16.39 -8.81 11.75
CA VAL A 160 16.58 -9.49 10.45
C VAL A 160 15.52 -9.09 9.41
N GLY A 161 14.45 -8.41 9.85
CA GLY A 161 13.41 -7.92 8.95
C GLY A 161 12.64 -6.75 9.53
N CYS A 162 12.15 -5.87 8.67
CA CYS A 162 11.28 -4.75 9.00
C CYS A 162 10.17 -4.60 7.96
N LEU A 163 8.92 -4.76 8.41
CA LEU A 163 7.72 -4.42 7.65
C LEU A 163 7.31 -3.00 8.06
N MET A 164 7.63 -2.00 7.24
CA MET A 164 7.34 -0.59 7.54
C MET A 164 6.08 -0.16 6.81
N THR A 165 5.12 0.40 7.57
CA THR A 165 3.92 1.04 7.00
C THR A 165 3.95 2.53 7.27
N HIS A 166 3.71 3.33 6.24
CA HIS A 166 3.53 4.79 6.33
C HIS A 166 2.40 5.21 5.40
N ASN A 167 1.51 6.08 5.86
CA ASN A 167 0.31 6.43 5.10
C ASN A 167 0.45 7.80 4.43
N VAL A 168 1.41 7.94 3.54
CA VAL A 168 1.61 9.15 2.72
C VAL A 168 1.76 8.79 1.25
N HIS A 169 0.94 9.38 0.40
CA HIS A 169 0.93 9.17 -1.06
C HIS A 169 2.30 9.47 -1.68
N PRO A 170 2.93 8.52 -2.41
CA PRO A 170 4.22 8.74 -3.07
C PRO A 170 4.02 9.47 -4.42
N THR A 171 3.80 10.78 -4.33
CA THR A 171 3.50 11.69 -5.44
C THR A 171 4.36 12.95 -5.37
N ILE A 172 5.65 12.78 -5.09
CA ILE A 172 6.58 13.91 -4.99
C ILE A 172 6.91 14.45 -6.37
N MET A 173 7.30 13.57 -7.30
CA MET A 173 7.70 13.97 -8.64
C MET A 173 6.51 14.43 -9.49
N HIS A 174 6.80 15.12 -10.57
CA HIS A 174 5.78 15.64 -11.48
C HIS A 174 5.26 14.54 -12.43
N GLY A 175 3.96 14.58 -12.76
CA GLY A 175 3.33 13.59 -13.64
C GLY A 175 3.90 13.45 -15.05
N ASN A 176 4.74 14.40 -15.53
CA ASN A 176 5.44 14.29 -16.81
C ASN A 176 6.84 13.66 -16.69
N THR A 177 7.23 13.14 -15.54
CA THR A 177 8.52 12.48 -15.34
C THR A 177 8.68 11.36 -16.36
N PRO A 178 9.75 11.35 -17.20
CA PRO A 178 9.86 10.44 -18.34
C PRO A 178 10.57 9.12 -18.01
N PHE A 179 10.66 8.75 -16.73
CA PHE A 179 11.31 7.52 -16.26
C PHE A 179 10.50 6.85 -15.16
N PHE A 180 10.71 5.55 -14.99
CA PHE A 180 10.19 4.80 -13.86
C PHE A 180 11.05 4.97 -12.61
N SER A 181 10.41 4.88 -11.44
CA SER A 181 11.05 5.00 -10.13
C SER A 181 10.17 4.38 -9.04
N ALA A 182 10.79 3.77 -8.03
CA ALA A 182 10.12 3.36 -6.80
C ALA A 182 9.84 4.55 -5.87
N GLU A 183 10.21 5.76 -6.25
CA GLU A 183 10.00 7.03 -5.55
C GLU A 183 10.52 7.00 -4.10
N TYR A 184 9.94 7.76 -3.15
CA TYR A 184 10.48 7.82 -1.79
C TYR A 184 10.42 6.48 -1.05
N PRO A 185 9.42 5.59 -1.25
CA PRO A 185 9.46 4.27 -0.61
C PRO A 185 10.70 3.47 -0.98
N GLY A 186 11.03 3.39 -2.28
CA GLY A 186 12.22 2.70 -2.75
C GLY A 186 13.52 3.36 -2.30
N TYR A 187 13.57 4.70 -2.33
CA TYR A 187 14.71 5.46 -1.82
C TYR A 187 15.00 5.15 -0.34
N VAL A 188 13.97 5.18 0.50
CA VAL A 188 14.09 4.91 1.94
C VAL A 188 14.57 3.48 2.20
N ILE A 189 13.97 2.49 1.54
CA ILE A 189 14.39 1.08 1.70
C ILE A 189 15.86 0.90 1.30
N LYS A 190 16.26 1.48 0.17
CA LYS A 190 17.66 1.42 -0.28
C LYS A 190 18.60 1.99 0.76
N LYS A 191 18.30 3.18 1.30
CA LYS A 191 19.14 3.83 2.32
C LYS A 191 19.22 3.02 3.61
N LEU A 192 18.09 2.55 4.13
CA LEU A 192 18.07 1.73 5.34
C LEU A 192 18.82 0.41 5.16
N THR A 193 18.70 -0.24 4.00
CA THR A 193 19.47 -1.47 3.68
C THR A 193 20.97 -1.22 3.57
N GLU A 194 21.40 -0.06 3.02
CA GLU A 194 22.80 0.34 3.01
C GLU A 194 23.36 0.58 4.43
N MET A 195 22.54 1.10 5.35
CA MET A 195 22.93 1.37 6.75
C MET A 195 22.89 0.10 7.61
N HIS A 196 21.95 -0.81 7.35
CA HIS A 196 21.72 -2.05 8.11
C HIS A 196 21.63 -3.26 7.18
N PRO A 197 22.76 -3.73 6.62
CA PRO A 197 22.76 -4.82 5.62
C PRO A 197 22.27 -6.17 6.16
N GLU A 198 22.19 -6.34 7.48
CA GLU A 198 21.63 -7.52 8.14
C GLU A 198 20.09 -7.51 8.20
N THR A 199 19.47 -6.37 7.95
CA THR A 199 18.02 -6.17 8.05
C THR A 199 17.39 -6.03 6.66
N ALA A 200 16.46 -6.91 6.32
CA ALA A 200 15.63 -6.74 5.14
C ALA A 200 14.50 -5.74 5.44
N PHE A 201 14.40 -4.67 4.66
CA PHE A 201 13.33 -3.69 4.78
C PHE A 201 12.29 -3.83 3.68
N THR A 202 11.02 -3.63 4.01
CA THR A 202 9.96 -3.45 3.03
C THR A 202 9.03 -2.32 3.44
N PHE A 203 8.40 -1.68 2.46
CA PHE A 203 7.42 -0.62 2.64
C PHE A 203 6.06 -1.11 2.19
N MET A 204 5.04 -0.92 3.01
CA MET A 204 3.64 -1.19 2.70
C MET A 204 2.85 0.10 2.88
N GLN A 205 2.03 0.45 1.91
CA GLN A 205 1.27 1.69 1.94
C GLN A 205 0.10 1.58 2.93
N GLY A 206 -0.06 2.59 3.78
CA GLY A 206 -1.18 2.68 4.73
C GLY A 206 -2.44 3.32 4.12
N ALA A 207 -3.35 3.77 4.99
CA ALA A 207 -4.54 4.52 4.58
C ALA A 207 -4.16 5.99 4.31
N ASP A 208 -3.86 6.31 3.08
CA ASP A 208 -3.29 7.60 2.63
C ASP A 208 -4.19 8.37 1.64
N GLY A 209 -5.40 7.88 1.39
CA GLY A 209 -6.29 8.45 0.36
C GLY A 209 -6.56 9.95 0.50
N ASP A 210 -6.47 10.51 1.69
CA ASP A 210 -6.59 11.94 1.98
C ASP A 210 -5.26 12.63 2.35
N ILE A 211 -4.12 11.92 2.21
CA ILE A 211 -2.79 12.42 2.61
C ILE A 211 -1.84 12.47 1.41
N SER A 212 -1.07 13.53 1.29
CA SER A 212 -0.08 13.64 0.22
C SER A 212 1.14 14.48 0.63
N THR A 213 2.19 14.42 -0.18
CA THR A 213 3.42 15.21 -0.06
C THR A 213 3.26 16.68 -0.52
N ARG A 214 2.06 17.07 -0.99
CA ARG A 214 1.80 18.38 -1.63
C ARG A 214 2.26 19.57 -0.80
N PHE A 215 2.09 19.53 0.54
CA PHE A 215 2.40 20.64 1.43
C PHE A 215 3.73 20.48 2.19
N THR A 216 4.48 19.43 1.90
CA THR A 216 5.75 19.11 2.57
C THR A 216 6.94 19.07 1.62
N ARG A 217 6.71 18.72 0.34
CA ARG A 217 7.76 18.70 -0.69
C ARG A 217 8.25 20.09 -1.02
N THR A 218 9.54 20.20 -1.33
CA THR A 218 10.19 21.45 -1.77
C THR A 218 10.26 21.58 -3.28
N THR A 219 10.46 20.45 -3.96
CA THR A 219 10.52 20.35 -5.44
C THR A 219 9.68 19.16 -5.91
N GLN A 220 9.39 19.10 -7.22
CA GLN A 220 8.64 18.00 -7.82
C GLN A 220 9.54 17.17 -8.76
N ASP A 221 10.70 16.79 -8.26
CA ASP A 221 11.74 16.01 -8.92
C ASP A 221 12.37 15.02 -7.93
N TYR A 222 13.42 14.34 -8.35
CA TYR A 222 14.10 13.35 -7.50
C TYR A 222 14.86 13.96 -6.32
N GLU A 223 15.21 15.24 -6.35
CA GLU A 223 15.77 15.94 -5.18
C GLU A 223 14.68 16.10 -4.08
N GLY A 224 13.44 16.33 -4.47
CA GLY A 224 12.30 16.28 -3.55
C GLY A 224 12.10 14.89 -2.92
N VAL A 225 12.32 13.81 -3.70
CA VAL A 225 12.29 12.43 -3.22
C VAL A 225 13.36 12.20 -2.16
N LYS A 226 14.60 12.63 -2.41
CA LYS A 226 15.68 12.56 -1.42
C LYS A 226 15.37 13.35 -0.16
N TYR A 227 14.92 14.60 -0.33
CA TYR A 227 14.62 15.49 0.80
C TYR A 227 13.58 14.92 1.78
N LEU A 228 12.45 14.41 1.26
CA LEU A 228 11.42 13.79 2.11
C LEU A 228 11.81 12.38 2.55
N GLY A 229 12.47 11.62 1.69
CA GLY A 229 12.99 10.31 2.02
C GLY A 229 13.99 10.33 3.16
N ASP A 230 14.93 11.29 3.18
CA ASP A 230 15.90 11.44 4.26
C ASP A 230 15.23 11.73 5.61
N LYS A 231 14.12 12.47 5.65
CA LYS A 231 13.35 12.65 6.89
C LYS A 231 12.80 11.31 7.41
N LEU A 232 12.26 10.48 6.52
CA LEU A 232 11.76 9.17 6.91
C LEU A 232 12.89 8.22 7.30
N VAL A 233 14.03 8.25 6.61
CA VAL A 233 15.24 7.49 6.99
C VAL A 233 15.68 7.88 8.40
N ASN A 234 15.81 9.17 8.70
CA ASN A 234 16.23 9.65 10.02
C ASN A 234 15.26 9.19 11.12
N LYS A 235 13.94 9.24 10.85
CA LYS A 235 12.94 8.76 11.79
C LYS A 235 13.02 7.24 11.99
N MET A 236 13.23 6.48 10.93
CA MET A 236 13.43 5.05 11.02
C MET A 236 14.69 4.68 11.78
N GLU A 237 15.77 5.45 11.66
CA GLU A 237 17.00 5.28 12.46
C GLU A 237 16.74 5.49 13.96
N GLU A 238 15.96 6.52 14.34
CA GLU A 238 15.53 6.70 15.71
C GLU A 238 14.79 5.46 16.25
N LEU A 239 13.84 4.94 15.45
CA LEU A 239 13.04 3.78 15.81
C LEU A 239 13.86 2.48 15.79
N TYR A 240 14.84 2.36 14.89
CA TYR A 240 15.76 1.22 14.85
C TYR A 240 16.56 1.12 16.14
N ASN A 241 17.02 2.24 16.67
CA ASN A 241 17.85 2.30 17.88
C ASN A 241 17.03 2.37 19.19
N ALA A 242 15.70 2.53 19.10
CA ALA A 242 14.84 2.58 20.28
C ALA A 242 14.62 1.18 20.88
N GLU A 243 14.32 1.16 22.17
CA GLU A 243 13.94 -0.07 22.88
C GLU A 243 12.60 -0.61 22.34
N LEU A 244 12.54 -1.93 22.15
CA LEU A 244 11.38 -2.65 21.64
C LEU A 244 10.77 -3.56 22.70
N ASN A 245 9.46 -3.55 22.78
CA ASN A 245 8.73 -4.56 23.54
C ASN A 245 8.57 -5.81 22.65
N LEU A 246 9.43 -6.79 22.85
CA LEU A 246 9.48 -8.01 22.06
C LEU A 246 8.53 -9.08 22.60
N SER A 247 8.01 -9.88 21.70
CA SER A 247 7.28 -11.11 22.02
C SER A 247 7.71 -12.24 21.08
N PRO A 248 7.68 -13.52 21.55
CA PRO A 248 7.99 -14.65 20.68
C PRO A 248 7.05 -14.73 19.49
N LEU A 249 7.60 -14.96 18.30
CA LEU A 249 6.84 -15.23 17.08
C LEU A 249 6.66 -16.75 16.94
N THR A 250 5.59 -17.29 17.52
CA THR A 250 5.37 -18.73 17.62
C THR A 250 4.19 -19.25 16.82
N ALA A 251 3.33 -18.36 16.33
CA ALA A 251 2.13 -18.73 15.58
C ALA A 251 1.85 -17.75 14.46
N LEU A 252 1.29 -18.29 13.38
CA LEU A 252 0.79 -17.57 12.22
C LEU A 252 -0.71 -17.82 12.07
N ASP A 253 -1.44 -16.79 11.66
CA ASP A 253 -2.83 -16.99 11.24
C ASP A 253 -3.16 -16.13 10.02
N TYR A 254 -4.17 -16.57 9.27
CA TYR A 254 -4.70 -15.87 8.10
C TYR A 254 -6.19 -16.08 8.00
N GLU A 255 -6.92 -14.99 7.94
CA GLU A 255 -8.35 -14.98 7.65
C GLU A 255 -8.63 -14.02 6.50
N CYS A 256 -9.68 -14.30 5.75
CA CYS A 256 -10.17 -13.39 4.72
C CYS A 256 -11.68 -13.45 4.61
N GLU A 257 -12.29 -12.35 4.18
CA GLU A 257 -13.72 -12.22 3.99
C GLU A 257 -14.01 -11.37 2.76
N ILE A 258 -15.02 -11.78 2.01
CA ILE A 258 -15.52 -11.01 0.86
C ILE A 258 -16.55 -10.02 1.38
N LEU A 259 -16.31 -8.74 1.12
CA LEU A 259 -17.23 -7.65 1.40
C LEU A 259 -18.02 -7.30 0.13
N PRO A 260 -19.35 -7.47 0.11
CA PRO A 260 -20.19 -6.99 -0.98
C PRO A 260 -20.16 -5.46 -1.08
N LEU A 261 -20.17 -4.95 -2.31
CA LEU A 261 -20.16 -3.51 -2.59
C LEU A 261 -21.46 -3.06 -3.24
N GLU A 262 -22.02 -1.99 -2.71
CA GLU A 262 -23.09 -1.24 -3.34
C GLU A 262 -22.59 0.15 -3.74
N HIS A 263 -22.92 0.56 -4.96
CA HIS A 263 -22.47 1.82 -5.54
C HIS A 263 -23.59 2.85 -5.60
N THR A 264 -23.24 4.11 -5.41
CA THR A 264 -24.13 5.27 -5.55
C THR A 264 -23.48 6.33 -6.44
N PHE A 265 -24.33 7.01 -7.21
CA PHE A 265 -23.95 8.12 -8.09
C PHE A 265 -24.82 9.35 -7.82
N GLU A 266 -25.14 9.56 -6.54
CA GLU A 266 -25.77 10.82 -6.13
C GLU A 266 -24.99 12.01 -6.66
N GLU A 267 -25.72 13.03 -7.15
CA GLU A 267 -25.14 14.24 -7.71
C GLU A 267 -24.39 15.00 -6.62
N ILE A 268 -23.16 15.41 -6.94
CA ILE A 268 -22.35 16.29 -6.08
C ILE A 268 -22.40 17.68 -6.72
N ASP A 269 -23.05 18.62 -6.05
CA ASP A 269 -23.17 19.98 -6.53
C ASP A 269 -21.82 20.73 -6.48
N ILE A 270 -21.34 21.15 -7.64
CA ILE A 270 -20.11 21.94 -7.78
C ILE A 270 -20.38 23.37 -8.27
N SER A 271 -21.64 23.81 -8.31
CA SER A 271 -22.01 25.17 -8.75
C SER A 271 -21.52 26.25 -7.79
N HIS A 272 -21.27 25.88 -6.52
CA HIS A 272 -20.82 26.78 -5.47
C HIS A 272 -19.64 26.16 -4.71
N LEU A 273 -18.44 26.26 -5.30
CA LEU A 273 -17.21 25.79 -4.64
C LEU A 273 -16.74 26.81 -3.58
N PRO A 274 -16.08 26.36 -2.49
CA PRO A 274 -15.49 27.25 -1.50
C PRO A 274 -14.49 28.24 -2.10
N ASP A 275 -14.53 29.50 -1.69
CA ASP A 275 -13.66 30.58 -2.21
C ASP A 275 -12.16 30.39 -1.89
N ASN A 276 -11.85 29.58 -0.90
CA ASN A 276 -10.47 29.32 -0.44
C ASN A 276 -9.75 28.20 -1.19
N LEU A 277 -10.36 27.60 -2.22
CA LEU A 277 -9.73 26.58 -3.04
C LEU A 277 -8.69 27.18 -4.00
N SER A 278 -7.57 26.49 -4.13
CA SER A 278 -6.56 26.85 -5.13
C SER A 278 -7.04 26.50 -6.55
N PRO A 279 -6.49 27.15 -7.61
CA PRO A 279 -6.82 26.80 -9.00
C PRO A 279 -6.62 25.32 -9.32
N ARG A 280 -5.62 24.68 -8.69
CA ARG A 280 -5.35 23.25 -8.86
C ARG A 280 -6.43 22.38 -8.23
N GLU A 281 -6.95 22.74 -7.08
CA GLU A 281 -8.06 22.02 -6.44
C GLU A 281 -9.31 22.11 -7.29
N ILE A 282 -9.64 23.29 -7.81
CA ILE A 282 -10.78 23.49 -8.72
C ILE A 282 -10.63 22.62 -9.98
N GLU A 283 -9.44 22.61 -10.59
CA GLU A 283 -9.15 21.75 -11.75
C GLU A 283 -9.37 20.28 -11.45
N THR A 284 -8.85 19.78 -10.32
CA THR A 284 -8.97 18.36 -9.94
C THR A 284 -10.40 17.97 -9.59
N ILE A 285 -11.21 18.88 -9.01
CA ILE A 285 -12.64 18.68 -8.77
C ILE A 285 -13.36 18.45 -10.12
N HIS A 286 -13.12 19.30 -11.12
CA HIS A 286 -13.73 19.13 -12.45
C HIS A 286 -13.29 17.83 -13.13
N ILE A 287 -12.04 17.41 -12.97
CA ILE A 287 -11.57 16.09 -13.45
C ILE A 287 -12.32 14.98 -12.74
N GLY A 288 -12.46 15.07 -11.41
CA GLY A 288 -13.19 14.09 -10.59
C GLY A 288 -14.64 13.95 -11.02
N ALA A 289 -15.34 15.07 -11.27
CA ALA A 289 -16.71 15.05 -11.76
C ALA A 289 -16.86 14.26 -13.07
N LYS A 290 -15.96 14.50 -14.05
CA LYS A 290 -15.94 13.75 -15.30
C LYS A 290 -15.64 12.25 -15.09
N VAL A 291 -14.74 11.92 -14.16
CA VAL A 291 -14.47 10.51 -13.80
C VAL A 291 -15.72 9.87 -13.24
N ARG A 292 -16.45 10.55 -12.33
CA ARG A 292 -17.69 10.05 -11.74
C ARG A 292 -18.77 9.78 -12.80
N GLU A 293 -18.98 10.71 -13.76
CA GLU A 293 -19.90 10.50 -14.90
C GLU A 293 -19.52 9.25 -15.72
N ASN A 294 -18.22 9.06 -16.00
CA ASN A 294 -17.73 7.90 -16.71
C ASN A 294 -17.94 6.59 -15.90
N LEU A 295 -17.72 6.61 -14.59
CA LEU A 295 -18.00 5.46 -13.72
C LEU A 295 -19.48 5.14 -13.67
N ALA A 296 -20.36 6.14 -13.58
CA ALA A 296 -21.81 5.96 -13.61
C ALA A 296 -22.30 5.29 -14.91
N SER A 297 -21.69 5.66 -16.05
CA SER A 297 -22.00 5.03 -17.34
C SER A 297 -21.55 3.57 -17.46
N LYS A 298 -20.73 3.09 -16.51
CA LYS A 298 -20.16 1.74 -16.48
C LYS A 298 -20.54 0.97 -15.21
N LEU A 299 -21.65 1.32 -14.56
CA LEU A 299 -22.08 0.74 -13.29
C LEU A 299 -22.05 -0.80 -13.27
N ASP A 300 -22.51 -1.45 -14.32
CA ASP A 300 -22.54 -2.92 -14.43
C ASP A 300 -21.14 -3.56 -14.45
N THR A 301 -20.11 -2.79 -14.75
CA THR A 301 -18.70 -3.24 -14.79
C THR A 301 -17.92 -2.93 -13.53
N LEU A 302 -18.50 -2.19 -12.60
CA LEU A 302 -17.87 -1.91 -11.32
C LEU A 302 -17.76 -3.18 -10.47
N PRO A 303 -16.71 -3.31 -9.65
CA PRO A 303 -16.57 -4.45 -8.75
C PRO A 303 -17.75 -4.53 -7.80
N LYS A 304 -18.33 -5.73 -7.67
CA LYS A 304 -19.45 -5.99 -6.76
C LYS A 304 -19.03 -6.49 -5.40
N GLU A 305 -17.73 -6.75 -5.24
CA GLU A 305 -17.15 -7.27 -4.01
C GLU A 305 -15.63 -6.97 -3.94
N ILE A 306 -15.10 -7.02 -2.74
CA ILE A 306 -13.66 -6.94 -2.46
C ILE A 306 -13.26 -7.98 -1.44
N LEU A 307 -11.99 -8.38 -1.47
CA LEU A 307 -11.37 -9.24 -0.48
C LEU A 307 -10.68 -8.37 0.58
N ILE A 308 -11.06 -8.55 1.83
CA ILE A 308 -10.36 -8.04 3.02
C ILE A 308 -9.71 -9.23 3.71
N SER A 309 -8.45 -9.10 4.12
CA SER A 309 -7.76 -10.16 4.83
C SER A 309 -6.98 -9.65 6.02
N VAL A 310 -6.69 -10.53 6.96
CA VAL A 310 -5.78 -10.28 8.06
C VAL A 310 -4.74 -11.38 8.15
N VAL A 311 -3.49 -10.96 8.29
CA VAL A 311 -2.38 -11.83 8.67
C VAL A 311 -2.04 -11.55 10.13
N ARG A 312 -1.99 -12.58 10.94
CA ARG A 312 -1.55 -12.47 12.34
C ARG A 312 -0.15 -13.04 12.48
N LEU A 313 0.77 -12.18 12.92
CA LEU A 313 2.15 -12.54 13.26
C LEU A 313 2.28 -12.47 14.79
N GLY A 314 2.13 -13.60 15.46
CA GLY A 314 2.02 -13.66 16.91
C GLY A 314 0.81 -12.86 17.40
N LYS A 315 1.04 -11.79 18.15
CA LYS A 315 -0.04 -10.90 18.66
C LYS A 315 -0.39 -9.71 17.75
N TYR A 316 0.29 -9.54 16.61
CA TYR A 316 0.11 -8.38 15.74
C TYR A 316 -0.74 -8.72 14.51
N ASN A 317 -1.68 -7.84 14.20
CA ASN A 317 -2.60 -7.96 13.08
C ASN A 317 -2.18 -7.03 11.94
N LEU A 318 -1.97 -7.58 10.76
CA LEU A 318 -1.78 -6.83 9.52
C LEU A 318 -3.09 -6.97 8.72
N VAL A 319 -3.86 -5.90 8.65
CA VAL A 319 -5.17 -5.88 7.97
C VAL A 319 -4.98 -5.32 6.56
N PHE A 320 -5.31 -6.11 5.54
CA PHE A 320 -5.08 -5.80 4.13
C PHE A 320 -6.38 -5.46 3.43
N ALA A 321 -6.39 -4.33 2.74
CA ALA A 321 -7.55 -3.80 2.02
C ALA A 321 -7.14 -3.31 0.62
N PRO A 322 -7.98 -3.48 -0.43
CA PRO A 322 -7.57 -3.17 -1.81
C PRO A 322 -7.71 -1.71 -2.21
N ASN A 323 -8.32 -0.87 -1.37
CA ASN A 323 -8.70 0.49 -1.70
C ASN A 323 -7.65 1.53 -1.30
N GLU A 324 -7.76 2.71 -1.92
CA GLU A 324 -7.17 3.97 -1.48
C GLU A 324 -8.00 4.52 -0.31
N LEU A 325 -7.78 3.98 0.90
CA LEU A 325 -8.54 4.33 2.09
C LEU A 325 -8.14 5.72 2.62
N PHE A 326 -9.12 6.54 3.00
CA PHE A 326 -8.84 7.73 3.79
C PHE A 326 -8.34 7.37 5.18
N SER A 327 -7.55 8.26 5.78
CA SER A 327 -7.03 8.11 7.16
C SER A 327 -8.13 7.90 8.21
N TYR A 328 -9.38 8.25 7.88
CA TYR A 328 -10.57 7.94 8.68
C TYR A 328 -10.61 6.47 9.14
N TYR A 329 -10.23 5.54 8.27
CA TYR A 329 -10.31 4.10 8.54
C TYR A 329 -9.26 3.58 9.52
N ILE A 330 -8.23 4.36 9.85
CA ILE A 330 -7.28 4.06 10.94
C ILE A 330 -8.01 3.93 12.28
N LYS A 331 -9.14 4.61 12.45
CA LYS A 331 -9.99 4.52 13.66
C LYS A 331 -10.62 3.13 13.87
N ALA A 332 -10.65 2.31 12.82
CA ALA A 332 -11.21 0.96 12.89
C ALA A 332 -10.24 -0.05 13.51
N ILE A 333 -8.95 0.26 13.64
CA ILE A 333 -7.93 -0.66 14.15
C ILE A 333 -7.40 -0.24 15.51
N ASN A 334 -6.98 -1.20 16.33
CA ASN A 334 -6.24 -0.95 17.55
C ASN A 334 -4.75 -0.71 17.23
N LYS A 335 -4.33 0.55 17.26
CA LYS A 335 -2.97 0.98 16.90
C LYS A 335 -1.86 0.46 17.83
N GLU A 336 -2.19 -0.23 18.92
CA GLU A 336 -1.19 -0.84 19.81
C GLU A 336 -0.66 -2.18 19.27
N HIS A 337 -1.43 -2.84 18.41
CA HIS A 337 -1.04 -4.14 17.87
C HIS A 337 -1.53 -4.42 16.43
N SER A 338 -2.15 -3.45 15.78
CA SER A 338 -2.71 -3.63 14.44
C SER A 338 -2.25 -2.54 13.47
N VAL A 339 -2.08 -2.94 12.20
CA VAL A 339 -1.67 -2.09 11.08
C VAL A 339 -2.67 -2.23 9.95
N LEU A 340 -3.13 -1.11 9.38
CA LEU A 340 -3.98 -1.09 8.19
C LEU A 340 -3.13 -0.83 6.95
N ILE A 341 -3.20 -1.76 5.98
CA ILE A 341 -2.43 -1.75 4.75
C ILE A 341 -3.39 -1.65 3.57
N GLY A 342 -3.29 -0.57 2.82
CA GLY A 342 -4.05 -0.34 1.61
C GLY A 342 -3.47 -1.06 0.39
N TYR A 343 -4.09 -0.87 -0.79
CA TYR A 343 -3.57 -1.33 -2.09
C TYR A 343 -3.22 -2.80 -2.14
N SER A 344 -3.99 -3.63 -1.43
CA SER A 344 -3.63 -5.01 -1.14
C SER A 344 -4.61 -6.02 -1.74
N ASN A 345 -4.06 -7.15 -2.27
CA ASN A 345 -4.81 -8.26 -2.86
C ASN A 345 -5.78 -7.83 -3.98
N GLY A 346 -5.52 -6.71 -4.59
CA GLY A 346 -6.31 -6.01 -5.59
C GLY A 346 -6.02 -4.52 -5.56
N TYR A 347 -6.59 -3.77 -6.52
CA TYR A 347 -6.52 -2.32 -6.51
C TYR A 347 -7.88 -1.72 -6.86
N ARG A 348 -8.38 -0.90 -5.96
CA ARG A 348 -9.69 -0.25 -6.06
C ARG A 348 -9.58 1.25 -5.77
N PRO A 349 -10.54 2.06 -6.27
CA PRO A 349 -10.58 3.50 -6.03
C PRO A 349 -10.64 3.89 -4.56
N TYR A 350 -10.70 5.20 -4.35
CA TYR A 350 -10.81 5.83 -3.03
C TYR A 350 -12.04 5.38 -2.26
N VAL A 351 -11.89 5.34 -0.93
CA VAL A 351 -12.99 5.23 0.02
C VAL A 351 -12.82 6.32 1.07
N SER A 352 -13.66 7.34 0.98
CA SER A 352 -13.70 8.46 1.93
C SER A 352 -14.38 8.06 3.24
N GLY A 353 -14.21 8.86 4.29
CA GLY A 353 -14.88 8.64 5.56
C GLY A 353 -16.42 8.63 5.41
N ILE A 354 -17.10 7.95 6.32
CA ILE A 354 -18.55 7.69 6.22
C ILE A 354 -19.37 8.99 6.21
N GLU A 355 -18.94 9.96 6.99
CA GLU A 355 -19.60 11.26 7.13
C GLU A 355 -18.86 12.40 6.38
N ASP A 356 -17.86 12.06 5.57
CA ASP A 356 -17.12 13.04 4.80
C ASP A 356 -18.02 13.64 3.71
N ASN A 357 -18.05 14.97 3.68
CA ASN A 357 -18.77 15.78 2.70
C ASN A 357 -17.83 16.70 1.92
N PHE A 358 -16.55 16.35 1.83
CA PHE A 358 -15.59 17.10 1.06
C PHE A 358 -15.89 17.02 -0.43
N ILE A 359 -15.65 18.14 -1.13
CA ILE A 359 -15.74 18.20 -2.59
C ILE A 359 -14.31 18.14 -3.12
N THR A 360 -13.83 16.95 -3.43
CA THR A 360 -12.48 16.68 -3.91
C THR A 360 -12.49 15.63 -5.04
N TYR A 361 -11.37 15.49 -5.76
CA TYR A 361 -11.21 14.44 -6.76
C TYR A 361 -11.50 13.05 -6.14
N GLU A 362 -11.00 12.81 -4.95
CA GLU A 362 -11.08 11.54 -4.25
C GLU A 362 -12.53 11.17 -3.90
N THR A 363 -13.31 12.14 -3.43
CA THR A 363 -14.73 11.91 -3.11
C THR A 363 -15.61 11.74 -4.34
N PHE A 364 -15.23 12.31 -5.49
CA PHE A 364 -15.89 12.04 -6.76
C PHE A 364 -15.66 10.62 -7.26
N THR A 365 -14.49 10.05 -6.98
CA THR A 365 -14.14 8.68 -7.40
C THR A 365 -14.60 7.63 -6.40
N ASP A 366 -14.97 8.02 -5.19
CA ASP A 366 -15.64 7.16 -4.21
C ASP A 366 -17.12 7.00 -4.60
N THR A 367 -17.47 5.80 -4.93
CA THR A 367 -18.84 5.46 -5.40
C THR A 367 -19.58 4.59 -4.40
N LEU A 368 -19.01 4.28 -3.24
CA LEU A 368 -19.64 3.38 -2.28
C LEU A 368 -20.77 4.06 -1.51
N THR A 369 -21.84 3.29 -1.25
CA THR A 369 -22.94 3.74 -0.37
C THR A 369 -22.45 3.90 1.06
N LYS A 370 -23.12 4.74 1.87
CA LYS A 370 -22.83 4.88 3.30
C LYS A 370 -22.94 3.55 4.04
N GLU A 371 -23.89 2.71 3.67
CA GLU A 371 -24.05 1.38 4.26
C GLU A 371 -22.86 0.49 3.96
N THR A 372 -22.39 0.45 2.71
CA THR A 372 -21.16 -0.28 2.34
C THR A 372 -19.96 0.22 3.13
N LYS A 373 -19.80 1.54 3.29
CA LYS A 373 -18.72 2.13 4.10
C LYS A 373 -18.79 1.72 5.58
N HIS A 374 -20.00 1.64 6.17
CA HIS A 374 -20.19 1.13 7.52
C HIS A 374 -19.79 -0.34 7.64
N ASN A 375 -20.22 -1.17 6.69
CA ASN A 375 -19.86 -2.58 6.66
C ASN A 375 -18.35 -2.76 6.50
N TYR A 376 -17.72 -1.94 5.65
CA TYR A 376 -16.27 -1.89 5.47
C TYR A 376 -15.56 -1.56 6.79
N PHE A 377 -15.96 -0.47 7.45
CA PHE A 377 -15.40 -0.06 8.74
C PHE A 377 -15.54 -1.16 9.81
N ASN A 378 -16.71 -1.78 9.90
CA ASN A 378 -16.98 -2.85 10.88
C ASN A 378 -16.13 -4.10 10.60
N LEU A 379 -15.89 -4.44 9.32
CA LEU A 379 -15.02 -5.56 8.97
C LEU A 379 -13.56 -5.28 9.30
N LEU A 380 -13.05 -4.07 8.99
CA LEU A 380 -11.72 -3.65 9.42
C LEU A 380 -11.58 -3.69 10.94
N LYS A 381 -12.61 -3.26 11.67
CA LYS A 381 -12.64 -3.28 13.13
C LYS A 381 -12.59 -4.72 13.67
N LYS A 382 -13.39 -5.64 13.11
CA LYS A 382 -13.36 -7.07 13.45
C LYS A 382 -11.95 -7.66 13.36
N TYR A 383 -11.17 -7.26 12.36
CA TYR A 383 -9.82 -7.78 12.13
C TYR A 383 -8.72 -6.97 12.85
N GLY A 384 -8.99 -5.74 13.19
CA GLY A 384 -8.04 -4.82 13.82
C GLY A 384 -8.12 -4.76 15.35
N GLU A 385 -9.13 -5.34 15.96
CA GLU A 385 -9.28 -5.54 17.42
C GLU A 385 -8.63 -6.87 17.83
#